data_12f222bbaaabb8e74929d0bf45fbff9a
#
_entry.id   12f222bbaaabb8e74929d0bf45fbff9a
#
_cell.length_a   1.000
_cell.length_b   1.000
_cell.length_c   1.000
_cell.angle_alpha   90.00
_cell.angle_beta   90.00
_cell.angle_gamma   90.00
#
_symmetry.space_group_name_H-M   'P 1'
#
loop_
_entity.id
_entity.type
_entity.pdbx_description
1 polymer ?
#
loop_
_entity_poly.entity_id
_entity_poly.type
_entity_poly.pdbx_seq_one_letter_code
_entity_poly.pdbx_strand_id
1 'polypeptide(L)'
;EQMSWVIYSRKPKDKSLWANNFSPYMEKDEYQDLVHQHSDIVYKTDAVKCRDCNGEGYYRKTKKDGTPFAKPSRCSTCNTQGYLFIPNKKIAGLRFSAPTAKWVSANGFTINKVYLDTLRTVARRNEMTDALNFLTDLQRLSALDTYLSSFVDGINTYVKEDGMLHVRLLQHRTATGRFSGADPNMQNMPRGGTFPVKKVFVSRWKGGKILEADFAQLEFRTAAYLSQDEVAIDEIKTGFDVHAYTASVISASGQSTTRQEAKAHTFAPLYGATGFGRTEAEAKYYQDFTKKYKGIALWHSRLAKEALEKRSITTPSGRQFSFPDVERRRSGSVSHFTQIKNYPVQSFATADIVPLILVHMEQRLKLLNSCIVNTVHDSIVIDV
;
A
#
# COMPACT_ATOMS: atom_id res chain seq x y z
N GLU A 1 -10.17 7.46 16.29
CA GLU A 1 -11.19 8.47 16.62
C GLU A 1 -10.57 9.83 16.97
N GLN A 2 -9.62 9.90 17.93
CA GLN A 2 -8.91 11.13 18.30
C GLN A 2 -8.28 11.80 17.10
N MET A 3 -7.56 11.06 16.26
CA MET A 3 -6.97 11.57 15.04
C MET A 3 -8.00 12.09 14.04
N SER A 4 -9.16 11.44 13.93
CA SER A 4 -10.27 11.97 13.11
C SER A 4 -10.76 13.32 13.62
N TRP A 5 -10.82 13.52 14.93
CA TRP A 5 -11.18 14.81 15.49
C TRP A 5 -10.10 15.86 15.26
N VAL A 6 -8.83 15.54 15.51
CA VAL A 6 -7.71 16.47 15.29
C VAL A 6 -7.66 16.95 13.84
N ILE A 7 -7.85 16.05 12.88
CA ILE A 7 -7.73 16.38 11.46
C ILE A 7 -8.99 17.08 10.93
N TYR A 8 -10.17 16.56 11.24
CA TYR A 8 -11.43 16.99 10.60
C TYR A 8 -12.30 17.86 11.47
N SER A 9 -12.02 17.98 12.77
CA SER A 9 -12.81 18.72 13.77
C SER A 9 -14.28 18.29 13.81
N ARG A 10 -14.57 17.10 13.37
CA ARG A 10 -15.91 16.52 13.38
C ARG A 10 -15.87 15.00 13.41
N LYS A 11 -16.96 14.40 13.87
CA LYS A 11 -17.15 12.95 13.89
C LYS A 11 -17.90 12.46 12.65
N PRO A 12 -17.72 11.20 12.25
CA PRO A 12 -18.63 10.55 11.32
C PRO A 12 -20.08 10.62 11.79
N LYS A 13 -21.03 10.59 10.88
CA LYS A 13 -22.46 10.61 11.22
C LYS A 13 -22.92 9.33 11.93
N ASP A 14 -22.24 8.23 11.66
CA ASP A 14 -22.55 6.95 12.28
C ASP A 14 -22.01 6.90 13.72
N LYS A 15 -22.93 6.80 14.69
CA LYS A 15 -22.60 6.73 16.10
C LYS A 15 -21.77 5.49 16.47
N SER A 16 -21.91 4.39 15.75
CA SER A 16 -21.16 3.15 15.98
C SER A 16 -19.66 3.33 15.80
N LEU A 17 -19.26 4.26 14.93
CA LEU A 17 -17.85 4.60 14.67
C LEU A 17 -17.19 5.37 15.81
N TRP A 18 -17.95 5.77 16.82
CA TRP A 18 -17.46 6.51 18.00
C TRP A 18 -17.43 5.68 19.27
N ALA A 19 -17.71 4.38 19.17
CA ALA A 19 -17.44 3.49 20.28
C ALA A 19 -15.94 3.54 20.59
N ASN A 20 -15.60 3.82 21.85
CA ASN A 20 -14.22 3.88 22.28
C ASN A 20 -13.57 2.51 22.20
N ASN A 21 -12.89 2.23 21.11
CA ASN A 21 -12.12 1.01 20.93
C ASN A 21 -10.71 1.20 21.50
N PHE A 22 -10.61 1.49 22.78
CA PHE A 22 -9.36 1.27 23.49
C PHE A 22 -9.18 -0.24 23.68
N SER A 23 -7.93 -0.66 23.79
CA SER A 23 -7.60 -2.07 23.89
C SER A 23 -8.53 -2.82 24.85
N PRO A 24 -9.21 -3.90 24.45
CA PRO A 24 -10.02 -4.71 25.35
C PRO A 24 -9.20 -5.39 26.47
N TYR A 25 -7.86 -5.27 26.44
CA TYR A 25 -6.93 -5.80 27.43
C TYR A 25 -6.47 -4.76 28.45
N MET A 26 -6.93 -3.50 28.36
CA MET A 26 -6.59 -2.48 29.32
C MET A 26 -7.50 -2.56 30.54
N GLU A 27 -6.94 -2.63 31.72
CA GLU A 27 -7.70 -2.53 32.96
C GLU A 27 -8.39 -1.16 33.06
N LYS A 28 -9.53 -1.13 33.76
CA LYS A 28 -10.43 0.03 33.80
C LYS A 28 -9.75 1.28 34.36
N ASP A 29 -8.85 1.11 35.31
CA ASP A 29 -8.13 2.20 36.00
C ASP A 29 -6.97 2.73 35.16
N GLU A 30 -6.19 1.84 34.51
CA GLU A 30 -5.15 2.22 33.54
C GLU A 30 -5.73 3.04 32.36
N TYR A 31 -6.93 2.67 31.95
CA TYR A 31 -7.65 3.38 30.93
C TYR A 31 -8.06 4.79 31.33
N GLN A 32 -8.51 4.99 32.59
CA GLN A 32 -8.83 6.31 33.12
C GLN A 32 -7.60 7.18 33.23
N ASP A 33 -6.48 6.65 33.68
CA ASP A 33 -5.21 7.38 33.80
C ASP A 33 -4.68 7.81 32.43
N LEU A 34 -4.78 6.95 31.42
CA LEU A 34 -4.41 7.30 30.05
C LEU A 34 -5.31 8.40 29.47
N VAL A 35 -6.58 8.36 29.81
CA VAL A 35 -7.55 9.41 29.42
C VAL A 35 -7.23 10.74 30.10
N HIS A 36 -6.90 10.74 31.38
CA HIS A 36 -6.49 11.95 32.10
C HIS A 36 -5.23 12.56 31.48
N GLN A 37 -4.25 11.76 31.10
CA GLN A 37 -3.01 12.26 30.48
C GLN A 37 -3.20 12.85 29.07
N HIS A 38 -4.21 12.42 28.32
CA HIS A 38 -4.38 12.79 26.90
C HIS A 38 -5.71 13.50 26.58
N SER A 39 -6.59 13.67 27.55
CA SER A 39 -7.97 14.15 27.31
C SER A 39 -8.08 15.66 27.09
N ASP A 40 -7.14 16.45 27.58
CA ASP A 40 -7.19 17.90 27.45
C ASP A 40 -7.10 18.41 26.03
N ILE A 41 -6.56 17.59 25.13
CA ILE A 41 -6.32 17.98 23.71
C ILE A 41 -7.55 17.74 22.85
N VAL A 42 -8.26 16.63 22.98
CA VAL A 42 -9.30 16.22 22.02
C VAL A 42 -10.65 15.90 22.67
N TYR A 43 -10.66 15.35 23.88
CA TYR A 43 -11.87 14.97 24.58
C TYR A 43 -12.10 15.86 25.84
N LYS A 44 -13.32 15.86 26.35
CA LYS A 44 -13.54 16.33 27.70
C LYS A 44 -12.71 15.51 28.67
N THR A 45 -12.22 16.19 29.72
CA THR A 45 -11.34 15.64 30.76
C THR A 45 -11.85 14.39 31.45
N ASP A 46 -13.17 14.09 31.38
CA ASP A 46 -13.77 12.94 32.04
C ASP A 46 -14.48 12.00 31.04
N ALA A 47 -14.25 10.71 31.19
CA ALA A 47 -15.08 9.71 30.60
C ALA A 47 -16.51 9.80 31.18
N VAL A 48 -17.48 10.06 30.32
CA VAL A 48 -18.88 10.13 30.77
C VAL A 48 -19.43 8.73 30.90
N LYS A 49 -19.99 8.40 32.05
CA LYS A 49 -20.67 7.12 32.29
C LYS A 49 -21.70 6.86 31.19
N CYS A 50 -21.67 5.68 30.58
CA CYS A 50 -22.64 5.32 29.55
C CYS A 50 -24.04 5.22 30.14
N ARG A 51 -24.96 6.02 29.65
CA ARG A 51 -26.34 6.04 30.14
C ARG A 51 -27.11 4.77 29.83
N ASP A 52 -26.84 4.13 28.70
CA ASP A 52 -27.60 2.95 28.25
C ASP A 52 -27.31 1.70 29.09
N CYS A 53 -26.13 1.53 29.63
CA CYS A 53 -25.76 0.43 30.50
C CYS A 53 -25.40 0.88 31.93
N ASN A 54 -25.61 2.14 32.24
CA ASN A 54 -25.31 2.72 33.56
C ASN A 54 -23.84 2.48 34.02
N GLY A 55 -22.91 2.44 33.07
CA GLY A 55 -21.49 2.22 33.34
C GLY A 55 -21.05 0.78 33.44
N GLU A 56 -21.93 -0.19 33.32
CA GLU A 56 -21.61 -1.62 33.47
C GLU A 56 -21.05 -2.28 32.19
N GLY A 57 -21.23 -1.66 31.03
CA GLY A 57 -20.84 -2.24 29.72
C GLY A 57 -21.84 -3.28 29.19
N TYR A 58 -22.75 -3.71 30.02
CA TYR A 58 -23.78 -4.72 29.73
C TYR A 58 -25.11 -4.30 30.30
N TYR A 59 -26.21 -4.82 29.72
CA TYR A 59 -27.58 -4.71 30.28
C TYR A 59 -28.36 -6.00 30.07
N ARG A 60 -29.31 -6.27 30.97
CA ARG A 60 -30.20 -7.42 30.85
C ARG A 60 -31.48 -6.99 30.15
N LYS A 61 -31.74 -7.57 28.98
CA LYS A 61 -33.04 -7.46 28.31
C LYS A 61 -34.04 -8.35 29.03
N THR A 62 -35.27 -7.90 29.08
CA THR A 62 -36.41 -8.69 29.58
C THR A 62 -37.18 -9.35 28.43
N LYS A 63 -37.65 -10.54 28.61
CA LYS A 63 -38.57 -11.24 27.71
C LYS A 63 -39.95 -10.59 27.75
N LYS A 64 -40.83 -10.98 26.83
CA LYS A 64 -42.20 -10.47 26.77
C LYS A 64 -43.01 -10.80 28.04
N ASP A 65 -42.65 -11.83 28.77
CA ASP A 65 -43.22 -12.26 30.05
C ASP A 65 -42.63 -11.51 31.27
N GLY A 66 -41.77 -10.54 31.06
CA GLY A 66 -41.13 -9.80 32.13
C GLY A 66 -39.88 -10.43 32.75
N THR A 67 -39.56 -11.70 32.39
CA THR A 67 -38.36 -12.36 32.93
C THR A 67 -37.10 -11.93 32.23
N PRO A 68 -35.96 -11.73 32.96
CA PRO A 68 -34.69 -11.33 32.32
C PRO A 68 -34.09 -12.50 31.54
N PHE A 69 -33.38 -12.19 30.44
CA PHE A 69 -32.56 -13.18 29.76
C PHE A 69 -31.41 -13.65 30.65
N ALA A 70 -31.07 -14.93 30.57
CA ALA A 70 -29.98 -15.52 31.38
C ALA A 70 -28.63 -14.90 31.13
N LYS A 71 -28.33 -14.52 29.86
CA LYS A 71 -27.06 -13.85 29.47
C LYS A 71 -27.30 -12.35 29.29
N PRO A 72 -26.45 -11.51 29.86
CA PRO A 72 -26.51 -10.07 29.62
C PRO A 72 -26.16 -9.74 28.14
N SER A 73 -26.80 -8.72 27.62
CA SER A 73 -26.53 -8.19 26.29
C SER A 73 -25.40 -7.16 26.38
N ARG A 74 -24.49 -7.18 25.43
CA ARG A 74 -23.45 -6.18 25.31
C ARG A 74 -24.05 -4.81 25.02
N CYS A 75 -23.55 -3.78 25.68
CA CYS A 75 -23.93 -2.41 25.37
C CYS A 75 -23.22 -1.95 24.08
N SER A 76 -24.02 -1.76 23.03
CA SER A 76 -23.49 -1.28 21.73
C SER A 76 -23.08 0.19 21.77
N THR A 77 -23.63 0.97 22.68
CA THR A 77 -23.36 2.41 22.78
C THR A 77 -21.95 2.70 23.30
N CYS A 78 -21.46 1.96 24.28
CA CYS A 78 -20.12 2.09 24.84
C CYS A 78 -19.20 0.91 24.46
N ASN A 79 -19.66 0.00 23.62
CA ASN A 79 -18.93 -1.20 23.20
C ASN A 79 -18.38 -2.00 24.40
N THR A 80 -19.21 -2.23 25.41
CA THR A 80 -18.91 -2.93 26.68
C THR A 80 -18.00 -2.21 27.67
N GLN A 81 -17.56 -0.99 27.40
CA GLN A 81 -16.59 -0.27 28.25
C GLN A 81 -17.22 0.45 29.45
N GLY A 82 -18.52 0.69 29.42
CA GLY A 82 -19.24 1.39 30.47
C GLY A 82 -19.11 2.92 30.40
N TYR A 83 -18.17 3.46 29.64
CA TYR A 83 -17.90 4.90 29.52
C TYR A 83 -17.90 5.35 28.07
N LEU A 84 -18.16 6.66 27.87
CA LEU A 84 -18.12 7.33 26.59
C LEU A 84 -17.25 8.57 26.71
N PHE A 85 -16.39 8.81 25.70
CA PHE A 85 -15.63 10.04 25.59
C PHE A 85 -16.39 11.03 24.71
N ILE A 86 -16.55 12.25 25.23
CA ILE A 86 -17.22 13.31 24.51
C ILE A 86 -16.15 14.23 23.92
N PRO A 87 -16.12 14.41 22.58
CA PRO A 87 -15.16 15.31 21.95
C PRO A 87 -15.22 16.72 22.55
N ASN A 88 -14.07 17.30 22.83
CA ASN A 88 -13.97 18.66 23.32
C ASN A 88 -14.24 19.64 22.18
N LYS A 89 -15.45 20.19 22.13
CA LYS A 89 -15.88 21.11 21.08
C LYS A 89 -15.16 22.46 21.11
N LYS A 90 -14.46 22.78 22.23
CA LYS A 90 -13.69 24.05 22.37
C LYS A 90 -12.36 23.95 21.62
N ILE A 91 -11.84 22.75 21.39
CA ILE A 91 -10.60 22.54 20.65
C ILE A 91 -10.93 22.32 19.18
N ALA A 92 -10.59 23.31 18.38
CA ALA A 92 -10.68 23.20 16.94
C ALA A 92 -9.44 22.44 16.43
N GLY A 93 -9.62 21.27 15.82
CA GLY A 93 -8.56 20.61 15.10
C GLY A 93 -8.19 21.35 13.80
N LEU A 94 -7.50 20.68 12.89
CA LEU A 94 -7.01 21.26 11.62
C LEU A 94 -8.14 21.66 10.65
N ARG A 95 -9.38 21.26 10.91
CA ARG A 95 -10.60 21.62 10.17
C ARG A 95 -10.61 21.26 8.69
N PHE A 96 -9.88 20.24 8.29
CA PHE A 96 -10.01 19.72 6.93
C PHE A 96 -11.43 19.24 6.65
N SER A 97 -11.84 19.31 5.38
CA SER A 97 -13.10 18.71 4.94
C SER A 97 -13.08 17.21 5.19
N ALA A 98 -14.12 16.68 5.80
CA ALA A 98 -14.20 15.24 6.05
C ALA A 98 -14.29 14.47 4.74
N PRO A 99 -13.68 13.27 4.70
CA PRO A 99 -13.70 12.44 3.53
C PRO A 99 -15.11 11.97 3.16
N THR A 100 -15.30 11.58 1.91
CA THR A 100 -16.54 10.96 1.43
C THR A 100 -16.75 9.59 2.08
N ALA A 101 -17.95 9.02 1.94
CA ALA A 101 -18.31 7.72 2.55
C ALA A 101 -17.31 6.59 2.27
N LYS A 102 -16.69 6.58 1.10
CA LYS A 102 -15.66 5.57 0.72
C LYS A 102 -14.39 5.62 1.61
N TRP A 103 -14.16 6.70 2.32
CA TRP A 103 -13.02 6.93 3.21
C TRP A 103 -13.38 6.83 4.69
N VAL A 104 -14.55 6.29 5.00
CA VAL A 104 -14.98 6.03 6.38
C VAL A 104 -14.78 4.54 6.67
N SER A 105 -14.11 4.24 7.76
CA SER A 105 -13.91 2.88 8.29
C SER A 105 -14.69 2.69 9.59
N ALA A 106 -14.70 1.45 10.10
CA ALA A 106 -15.29 1.15 11.41
C ALA A 106 -14.65 1.95 12.56
N ASN A 107 -13.42 2.42 12.39
CA ASN A 107 -12.65 3.18 13.38
C ASN A 107 -12.68 4.69 13.16
N GLY A 108 -13.50 5.19 12.26
CA GLY A 108 -13.62 6.60 11.95
C GLY A 108 -13.18 6.97 10.53
N PHE A 109 -12.83 8.22 10.32
CA PHE A 109 -12.33 8.68 9.03
C PHE A 109 -10.95 8.11 8.72
N THR A 110 -10.72 7.80 7.47
CA THR A 110 -9.45 7.28 6.99
C THR A 110 -8.33 8.30 7.16
N ILE A 111 -7.22 7.83 7.73
CA ILE A 111 -5.95 8.57 7.89
C ILE A 111 -4.77 7.79 7.31
N ASN A 112 -5.03 6.94 6.31
CA ASN A 112 -3.96 6.19 5.66
C ASN A 112 -3.01 7.10 4.87
N LYS A 113 -1.85 6.57 4.50
CA LYS A 113 -0.79 7.30 3.80
C LYS A 113 -1.31 8.08 2.57
N VAL A 114 -2.11 7.43 1.73
CA VAL A 114 -2.63 8.03 0.49
C VAL A 114 -3.50 9.25 0.78
N TYR A 115 -4.36 9.14 1.80
CA TYR A 115 -5.23 10.24 2.18
C TYR A 115 -4.48 11.37 2.89
N LEU A 116 -3.50 11.04 3.74
CA LEU A 116 -2.63 12.04 4.36
C LEU A 116 -1.82 12.83 3.31
N ASP A 117 -1.35 12.17 2.26
CA ASP A 117 -0.68 12.86 1.13
C ASP A 117 -1.62 13.84 0.41
N THR A 118 -2.89 13.45 0.25
CA THR A 118 -3.91 14.37 -0.29
C THR A 118 -4.11 15.58 0.63
N LEU A 119 -4.22 15.37 1.94
CA LEU A 119 -4.38 16.47 2.91
C LEU A 119 -3.15 17.37 2.95
N ARG A 120 -1.93 16.82 2.85
CA ARG A 120 -0.68 17.61 2.75
C ARG A 120 -0.67 18.49 1.50
N THR A 121 -1.16 17.96 0.39
CA THR A 121 -1.29 18.75 -0.85
C THR A 121 -2.28 19.90 -0.67
N VAL A 122 -3.42 19.66 -0.02
CA VAL A 122 -4.39 20.72 0.33
C VAL A 122 -3.78 21.74 1.28
N ALA A 123 -3.06 21.29 2.33
CA ALA A 123 -2.40 22.17 3.28
C ALA A 123 -1.37 23.07 2.60
N ARG A 124 -0.56 22.50 1.69
CA ARG A 124 0.45 23.29 0.93
C ARG A 124 -0.21 24.31 0.03
N ARG A 125 -1.28 23.93 -0.70
CA ARG A 125 -2.02 24.84 -1.60
C ARG A 125 -2.66 25.99 -0.86
N ASN A 126 -3.11 25.77 0.37
CA ASN A 126 -3.81 26.77 1.17
C ASN A 126 -2.88 27.45 2.22
N GLU A 127 -1.55 27.26 2.08
CA GLU A 127 -0.52 27.87 2.94
C GLU A 127 -0.71 27.59 4.45
N MET A 128 -1.29 26.43 4.79
CA MET A 128 -1.55 25.99 6.16
C MET A 128 -0.29 25.33 6.74
N THR A 129 0.70 26.14 7.11
CA THR A 129 2.04 25.66 7.53
C THR A 129 1.99 24.71 8.72
N ASP A 130 1.27 25.03 9.78
CA ASP A 130 1.17 24.19 10.99
C ASP A 130 0.51 22.84 10.68
N ALA A 131 -0.56 22.86 9.86
CA ALA A 131 -1.21 21.63 9.42
C ALA A 131 -0.29 20.77 8.55
N LEU A 132 0.49 21.38 7.66
CA LEU A 132 1.45 20.68 6.82
C LEU A 132 2.56 20.02 7.66
N ASN A 133 3.10 20.72 8.63
CA ASN A 133 4.09 20.21 9.57
C ASN A 133 3.53 19.03 10.37
N PHE A 134 2.37 19.21 10.99
CA PHE A 134 1.70 18.13 11.75
C PHE A 134 1.47 16.88 10.90
N LEU A 135 0.91 17.01 9.70
CA LEU A 135 0.66 15.86 8.81
C LEU A 135 1.96 15.18 8.35
N THR A 136 3.03 15.95 8.19
CA THR A 136 4.36 15.42 7.84
C THR A 136 4.95 14.63 9.00
N ASP A 137 4.88 15.15 10.21
CA ASP A 137 5.37 14.47 11.41
C ASP A 137 4.55 13.22 11.73
N LEU A 138 3.24 13.26 11.52
CA LEU A 138 2.36 12.09 11.68
C LEU A 138 2.75 10.97 10.71
N GLN A 139 3.04 11.29 9.45
CA GLN A 139 3.52 10.29 8.50
C GLN A 139 4.90 9.74 8.87
N ARG A 140 5.79 10.61 9.35
CA ARG A 140 7.11 10.21 9.82
C ARG A 140 7.03 9.30 11.04
N LEU A 141 6.19 9.64 12.01
CA LEU A 141 5.93 8.80 13.18
C LEU A 141 5.42 7.41 12.78
N SER A 142 4.41 7.36 11.90
CA SER A 142 3.87 6.09 11.39
C SER A 142 4.91 5.25 10.65
N ALA A 143 5.81 5.89 9.90
CA ALA A 143 6.92 5.20 9.25
C ALA A 143 7.91 4.64 10.28
N LEU A 144 8.30 5.44 11.28
CA LEU A 144 9.19 5.02 12.36
C LEU A 144 8.62 3.84 13.15
N ASP A 145 7.34 3.89 13.51
CA ASP A 145 6.66 2.81 14.21
C ASP A 145 6.68 1.50 13.39
N THR A 146 6.41 1.59 12.09
CA THR A 146 6.54 0.45 11.18
C THR A 146 7.96 -0.09 11.12
N TYR A 147 8.97 0.78 11.10
CA TYR A 147 10.37 0.35 11.09
C TYR A 147 10.76 -0.38 12.38
N LEU A 148 10.40 0.17 13.53
CA LEU A 148 10.69 -0.46 14.81
C LEU A 148 9.98 -1.81 14.94
N SER A 149 8.67 -1.82 14.77
CA SER A 149 7.85 -3.02 14.99
C SER A 149 8.11 -4.13 13.97
N SER A 150 8.33 -3.80 12.69
CA SER A 150 8.47 -4.81 11.64
C SER A 150 9.92 -5.21 11.36
N PHE A 151 10.85 -4.24 11.38
CA PHE A 151 12.22 -4.46 10.90
C PHE A 151 13.28 -4.47 12.00
N VAL A 152 13.01 -3.96 13.19
CA VAL A 152 13.91 -4.09 14.33
C VAL A 152 13.43 -5.25 15.21
N ASP A 153 12.30 -5.10 15.86
CA ASP A 153 11.79 -6.10 16.80
C ASP A 153 11.26 -7.32 16.05
N GLY A 154 10.48 -7.10 14.97
CA GLY A 154 9.84 -8.16 14.20
C GLY A 154 10.82 -9.13 13.55
N ILE A 155 11.91 -8.64 12.94
CA ILE A 155 12.91 -9.51 12.31
C ILE A 155 13.61 -10.39 13.35
N ASN A 156 13.96 -9.83 14.51
CA ASN A 156 14.67 -10.57 15.57
C ASN A 156 13.88 -11.80 16.04
N THR A 157 12.56 -11.78 15.99
CA THR A 157 11.74 -12.94 16.38
C THR A 157 11.87 -14.14 15.43
N TYR A 158 12.39 -13.92 14.22
CA TYR A 158 12.54 -14.96 13.19
C TYR A 158 13.98 -15.43 13.00
N VAL A 159 14.95 -14.83 13.69
CA VAL A 159 16.33 -15.32 13.68
C VAL A 159 16.37 -16.67 14.38
N LYS A 160 16.97 -17.66 13.73
CA LYS A 160 17.07 -19.02 14.23
C LYS A 160 18.33 -19.21 15.11
N GLU A 161 18.45 -20.38 15.74
CA GLU A 161 19.59 -20.73 16.59
C GLU A 161 20.93 -20.69 15.84
N ASP A 162 20.92 -20.91 14.53
CA ASP A 162 22.07 -20.77 13.63
C ASP A 162 22.49 -19.30 13.36
N GLY A 163 21.79 -18.33 13.96
CA GLY A 163 21.99 -16.89 13.72
C GLY A 163 21.49 -16.41 12.36
N MET A 164 20.80 -17.24 11.59
CA MET A 164 20.32 -16.91 10.26
C MET A 164 18.83 -16.62 10.22
N LEU A 165 18.44 -15.87 9.20
CA LEU A 165 17.04 -15.56 8.87
C LEU A 165 16.63 -16.39 7.64
N HIS A 166 15.66 -17.28 7.82
CA HIS A 166 15.15 -18.13 6.75
C HIS A 166 13.87 -17.56 6.15
N VAL A 167 13.96 -17.03 4.94
CA VAL A 167 12.83 -16.41 4.23
C VAL A 167 11.93 -17.48 3.64
N ARG A 168 10.62 -17.35 3.85
CA ARG A 168 9.62 -18.21 3.24
C ARG A 168 8.95 -17.48 2.09
N LEU A 169 9.16 -17.92 0.85
CA LEU A 169 8.56 -17.37 -0.35
C LEU A 169 7.33 -18.19 -0.77
N LEU A 170 6.24 -17.51 -1.05
CA LEU A 170 4.94 -18.09 -1.41
C LEU A 170 4.55 -17.64 -2.82
N GLN A 171 4.44 -18.57 -3.76
CA GLN A 171 4.12 -18.30 -5.17
C GLN A 171 2.62 -18.16 -5.46
N HIS A 172 1.77 -18.63 -4.54
CA HIS A 172 0.31 -18.72 -4.75
C HIS A 172 -0.50 -17.58 -4.11
N ARG A 173 0.14 -16.66 -3.40
CA ARG A 173 -0.55 -15.62 -2.61
C ARG A 173 -0.93 -14.37 -3.40
N THR A 174 -0.29 -14.12 -4.53
CA THR A 174 -0.55 -12.94 -5.35
C THR A 174 -1.32 -13.29 -6.60
N ALA A 175 -2.22 -12.40 -7.05
CA ALA A 175 -3.00 -12.61 -8.26
C ALA A 175 -2.12 -12.77 -9.52
N THR A 176 -0.97 -12.10 -9.55
CA THR A 176 -0.03 -12.14 -10.68
C THR A 176 0.98 -13.28 -10.61
N GLY A 177 1.02 -14.06 -9.51
CA GLY A 177 2.00 -15.12 -9.29
C GLY A 177 3.38 -14.61 -8.83
N ARG A 178 3.53 -13.31 -8.53
CA ARG A 178 4.73 -12.78 -7.86
C ARG A 178 4.96 -13.52 -6.55
N PHE A 179 6.22 -13.67 -6.16
CA PHE A 179 6.54 -14.14 -4.81
C PHE A 179 5.97 -13.19 -3.75
N SER A 180 5.41 -13.78 -2.72
CA SER A 180 5.06 -13.11 -1.48
C SER A 180 5.91 -13.67 -0.36
N GLY A 181 6.39 -12.82 0.53
CA GLY A 181 7.17 -13.25 1.70
C GLY A 181 6.30 -13.46 2.93
N ALA A 182 6.68 -14.43 3.75
CA ALA A 182 6.09 -14.66 5.06
C ALA A 182 7.16 -15.09 6.07
N ASP A 183 6.96 -14.77 7.32
CA ASP A 183 7.67 -15.26 8.49
C ASP A 183 9.22 -15.18 8.41
N PRO A 184 9.82 -14.01 8.16
CA PRO A 184 9.28 -12.66 7.96
C PRO A 184 9.01 -12.32 6.49
N ASN A 185 8.22 -11.27 6.23
CA ASN A 185 8.00 -10.78 4.87
C ASN A 185 9.16 -9.90 4.39
N MET A 186 10.17 -10.51 3.79
CA MET A 186 11.33 -9.83 3.25
C MET A 186 11.11 -9.17 1.88
N GLN A 187 9.92 -9.34 1.26
CA GLN A 187 9.56 -8.65 0.01
C GLN A 187 9.30 -7.15 0.22
N ASN A 188 8.97 -6.75 1.44
CA ASN A 188 8.63 -5.37 1.80
C ASN A 188 9.79 -4.61 2.47
N MET A 189 11.03 -5.05 2.27
CA MET A 189 12.19 -4.35 2.82
C MET A 189 12.25 -2.90 2.34
N PRO A 190 12.44 -1.94 3.25
CA PRO A 190 12.46 -0.53 2.89
C PRO A 190 13.59 -0.22 1.92
N ARG A 191 13.26 0.58 0.90
CA ARG A 191 14.21 1.12 -0.07
C ARG A 191 14.72 2.48 0.44
N GLY A 192 16.03 2.71 0.37
CA GLY A 192 16.62 4.02 0.60
C GLY A 192 17.36 4.21 1.91
N GLY A 193 17.99 5.38 2.06
CA GLY A 193 19.04 5.65 3.03
C GLY A 193 18.58 6.12 4.42
N THR A 194 17.31 6.45 4.63
CA THR A 194 16.85 7.01 5.91
C THR A 194 17.00 6.00 7.07
N PHE A 195 16.69 4.73 6.79
CA PHE A 195 16.85 3.63 7.74
C PHE A 195 17.53 2.45 7.04
N PRO A 196 18.82 2.24 7.24
CA PRO A 196 19.60 1.26 6.49
C PRO A 196 19.40 -0.17 6.99
N VAL A 197 18.15 -0.63 7.10
CA VAL A 197 17.79 -1.99 7.60
C VAL A 197 18.53 -3.09 6.84
N LYS A 198 18.73 -2.93 5.53
CA LYS A 198 19.47 -3.92 4.72
C LYS A 198 20.92 -4.14 5.20
N LYS A 199 21.53 -3.20 5.90
CA LYS A 199 22.92 -3.32 6.38
C LYS A 199 23.11 -4.31 7.54
N VAL A 200 22.04 -4.75 8.19
CA VAL A 200 22.12 -5.76 9.25
C VAL A 200 22.34 -7.17 8.69
N PHE A 201 22.04 -7.38 7.40
CA PHE A 201 22.24 -8.66 6.73
C PHE A 201 23.66 -8.73 6.20
N VAL A 202 24.40 -9.72 6.67
CA VAL A 202 25.80 -9.95 6.31
C VAL A 202 25.97 -11.34 5.71
N SER A 203 27.04 -11.55 4.97
CA SER A 203 27.40 -12.87 4.45
C SER A 203 27.63 -13.86 5.58
N ARG A 204 27.25 -15.12 5.35
CA ARG A 204 27.58 -16.26 6.22
C ARG A 204 29.08 -16.61 6.21
N TRP A 205 29.76 -16.20 5.15
CA TRP A 205 31.19 -16.46 5.01
C TRP A 205 32.03 -15.29 5.53
N LYS A 206 33.14 -15.62 6.21
CA LYS A 206 34.07 -14.59 6.66
C LYS A 206 34.68 -13.84 5.48
N GLY A 207 34.47 -12.54 5.42
CA GLY A 207 34.93 -11.69 4.32
C GLY A 207 34.02 -11.70 3.07
N GLY A 208 32.96 -12.48 3.08
CA GLY A 208 31.96 -12.53 2.02
C GLY A 208 31.11 -11.25 1.95
N LYS A 209 30.27 -11.16 0.95
CA LYS A 209 29.41 -10.00 0.67
C LYS A 209 28.01 -10.45 0.27
N ILE A 210 27.04 -9.59 0.54
CA ILE A 210 25.69 -9.71 -0.04
C ILE A 210 25.63 -8.84 -1.31
N LEU A 211 25.34 -9.50 -2.43
CA LEU A 211 25.14 -8.87 -3.73
C LEU A 211 23.64 -8.79 -4.04
N GLU A 212 23.11 -7.62 -4.37
CA GLU A 212 21.76 -7.45 -4.87
C GLU A 212 21.84 -7.03 -6.36
N ALA A 213 21.33 -7.87 -7.26
CA ALA A 213 21.24 -7.61 -8.69
C ALA A 213 19.79 -7.33 -9.07
N ASP A 214 19.51 -6.16 -9.62
CA ASP A 214 18.18 -5.70 -10.03
C ASP A 214 18.05 -5.69 -11.56
N PHE A 215 16.93 -6.18 -12.08
CA PHE A 215 16.67 -6.14 -13.53
C PHE A 215 16.35 -4.72 -13.99
N ALA A 216 17.10 -4.22 -14.92
CA ALA A 216 16.86 -2.88 -15.47
C ALA A 216 15.54 -2.86 -16.25
N GLN A 217 14.55 -2.08 -15.75
CA GLN A 217 13.29 -1.80 -16.43
C GLN A 217 12.50 -3.07 -16.85
N LEU A 218 12.48 -4.13 -16.04
CA LEU A 218 11.95 -5.45 -16.40
C LEU A 218 10.51 -5.37 -16.94
N GLU A 219 9.63 -4.62 -16.30
CA GLU A 219 8.24 -4.48 -16.72
C GLU A 219 8.09 -3.76 -18.06
N PHE A 220 8.91 -2.73 -18.33
CA PHE A 220 8.90 -2.05 -19.64
C PHE A 220 9.41 -2.98 -20.76
N ARG A 221 10.48 -3.72 -20.49
CA ARG A 221 11.00 -4.76 -21.42
C ARG A 221 9.98 -5.82 -21.71
N THR A 222 9.27 -6.28 -20.70
CA THR A 222 8.21 -7.27 -20.82
C THR A 222 7.03 -6.73 -21.65
N ALA A 223 6.60 -5.50 -21.40
CA ALA A 223 5.53 -4.88 -22.16
C ALA A 223 5.93 -4.69 -23.65
N ALA A 224 7.16 -4.26 -23.91
CA ALA A 224 7.70 -4.14 -25.27
C ALA A 224 7.68 -5.50 -26.00
N TYR A 225 8.12 -6.56 -25.32
CA TYR A 225 8.11 -7.92 -25.86
C TYR A 225 6.68 -8.42 -26.11
N LEU A 226 5.76 -8.29 -25.15
CA LEU A 226 4.38 -8.77 -25.29
C LEU A 226 3.59 -8.00 -26.33
N SER A 227 3.84 -6.72 -26.48
CA SER A 227 3.17 -5.85 -27.46
C SER A 227 3.80 -5.89 -28.84
N GLN A 228 5.07 -6.33 -28.94
CA GLN A 228 5.91 -6.23 -30.15
C GLN A 228 6.02 -4.77 -30.64
N ASP A 229 6.14 -3.82 -29.68
CA ASP A 229 6.30 -2.42 -30.02
C ASP A 229 7.73 -2.15 -30.52
N GLU A 230 7.86 -1.81 -31.80
CA GLU A 230 9.15 -1.63 -32.45
C GLU A 230 9.98 -0.50 -31.83
N VAL A 231 9.33 0.62 -31.46
CA VAL A 231 9.99 1.78 -30.83
C VAL A 231 10.53 1.40 -29.46
N ALA A 232 9.72 0.76 -28.64
CA ALA A 232 10.12 0.33 -27.31
C ALA A 232 11.25 -0.73 -27.38
N ILE A 233 11.19 -1.66 -28.32
CA ILE A 233 12.23 -2.68 -28.52
C ILE A 233 13.54 -2.05 -28.96
N ASP A 234 13.52 -1.09 -29.88
CA ASP A 234 14.71 -0.40 -30.37
C ASP A 234 15.37 0.43 -29.25
N GLU A 235 14.58 1.19 -28.49
CA GLU A 235 15.07 1.94 -27.35
C GLU A 235 15.70 1.04 -26.28
N ILE A 236 15.12 -0.12 -26.01
CA ILE A 236 15.70 -1.10 -25.07
C ILE A 236 17.06 -1.59 -25.59
N LYS A 237 17.20 -1.87 -26.88
CA LYS A 237 18.45 -2.35 -27.50
C LYS A 237 19.55 -1.28 -27.49
N THR A 238 19.17 -0.03 -27.63
CA THR A 238 20.10 1.11 -27.61
C THR A 238 20.45 1.59 -26.20
N GLY A 239 19.86 0.97 -25.15
CA GLY A 239 20.12 1.35 -23.75
C GLY A 239 19.41 2.62 -23.30
N PHE A 240 18.34 3.00 -23.95
CA PHE A 240 17.56 4.20 -23.63
C PHE A 240 16.94 4.11 -22.24
N ASP A 241 17.11 5.17 -21.44
CA ASP A 241 16.51 5.27 -20.10
C ASP A 241 15.13 5.94 -20.17
N VAL A 242 14.07 5.13 -20.25
CA VAL A 242 12.69 5.60 -20.32
C VAL A 242 12.28 6.44 -19.10
N HIS A 243 12.85 6.21 -17.92
CA HIS A 243 12.56 7.01 -16.73
C HIS A 243 13.21 8.39 -16.75
N ALA A 244 14.45 8.45 -17.24
CA ALA A 244 15.13 9.73 -17.46
C ALA A 244 14.42 10.56 -18.54
N TYR A 245 13.99 9.92 -19.62
CA TYR A 245 13.17 10.55 -20.65
C TYR A 245 11.84 11.08 -20.09
N THR A 246 11.12 10.27 -19.31
CA THR A 246 9.87 10.69 -18.65
C THR A 246 10.10 11.93 -17.78
N ALA A 247 11.17 11.93 -16.98
CA ALA A 247 11.54 13.08 -16.15
C ALA A 247 11.80 14.34 -16.98
N SER A 248 12.53 14.21 -18.09
CA SER A 248 12.83 15.35 -18.96
C SER A 248 11.58 15.94 -19.62
N VAL A 249 10.69 15.11 -20.11
CA VAL A 249 9.44 15.56 -20.77
C VAL A 249 8.50 16.27 -19.80
N ILE A 250 8.29 15.71 -18.61
CA ILE A 250 7.45 16.32 -17.58
C ILE A 250 8.08 17.64 -17.10
N SER A 251 9.40 17.65 -16.87
CA SER A 251 10.10 18.86 -16.43
C SER A 251 10.05 19.98 -17.49
N ALA A 252 10.20 19.64 -18.76
CA ALA A 252 10.07 20.60 -19.88
C ALA A 252 8.64 21.19 -20.00
N SER A 253 7.65 20.50 -19.46
CA SER A 253 6.26 20.99 -19.40
C SER A 253 5.97 21.83 -18.13
N GLY A 254 7.00 22.26 -17.40
CA GLY A 254 6.89 23.18 -16.26
C GLY A 254 6.77 22.53 -14.88
N GLN A 255 6.82 21.20 -14.79
CA GLN A 255 6.79 20.48 -13.52
C GLN A 255 8.14 19.79 -13.28
N SER A 256 9.00 20.39 -12.44
CA SER A 256 10.28 19.77 -12.06
C SER A 256 10.06 18.34 -11.54
N THR A 257 10.67 17.37 -12.18
CA THR A 257 10.48 15.95 -11.90
C THR A 257 11.83 15.22 -11.97
N THR A 258 12.19 14.56 -10.88
CA THR A 258 13.39 13.73 -10.82
C THR A 258 13.15 12.36 -11.51
N ARG A 259 14.26 11.70 -11.90
CA ARG A 259 14.20 10.33 -12.46
C ARG A 259 13.45 9.33 -11.53
N GLN A 260 13.61 9.49 -10.23
CA GLN A 260 12.95 8.61 -9.25
C GLN A 260 11.44 8.85 -9.19
N GLU A 261 11.00 10.09 -9.23
CA GLU A 261 9.59 10.47 -9.29
C GLU A 261 8.98 10.04 -10.62
N ALA A 262 9.72 10.18 -11.71
CA ALA A 262 9.30 9.79 -13.05
C ALA A 262 8.99 8.29 -13.21
N LYS A 263 9.53 7.41 -12.36
CA LYS A 263 9.19 5.97 -12.40
C LYS A 263 7.69 5.71 -12.31
N ALA A 264 7.00 6.37 -11.39
CA ALA A 264 5.55 6.24 -11.24
C ALA A 264 4.80 6.72 -12.50
N HIS A 265 5.27 7.80 -13.12
CA HIS A 265 4.67 8.36 -14.33
C HIS A 265 4.95 7.51 -15.58
N THR A 266 6.09 6.83 -15.65
CA THR A 266 6.40 5.88 -16.73
C THR A 266 5.47 4.66 -16.66
N PHE A 267 5.27 4.09 -15.47
CA PHE A 267 4.43 2.91 -15.30
C PHE A 267 2.93 3.20 -15.45
N ALA A 268 2.47 4.39 -15.11
CA ALA A 268 1.06 4.73 -15.19
C ALA A 268 0.48 4.57 -16.62
N PRO A 269 1.03 5.17 -17.69
CA PRO A 269 0.53 4.96 -19.04
C PRO A 269 0.85 3.55 -19.58
N LEU A 270 1.96 2.91 -19.12
CA LEU A 270 2.26 1.52 -19.45
C LEU A 270 1.11 0.58 -19.03
N TYR A 271 0.43 0.91 -17.93
CA TYR A 271 -0.77 0.20 -17.47
C TYR A 271 -2.08 0.90 -17.90
N GLY A 272 -1.98 1.82 -18.86
CA GLY A 272 -3.11 2.43 -19.54
C GLY A 272 -3.76 3.60 -18.82
N ALA A 273 -3.08 4.25 -17.88
CA ALA A 273 -3.56 5.52 -17.35
C ALA A 273 -3.58 6.59 -18.46
N THR A 274 -4.65 7.41 -18.46
CA THR A 274 -4.89 8.44 -19.48
C THR A 274 -4.52 9.85 -19.01
N GLY A 275 -4.08 10.00 -17.77
CA GLY A 275 -3.79 11.31 -17.16
C GLY A 275 -5.00 12.00 -16.53
N PHE A 276 -6.18 11.36 -16.52
CA PHE A 276 -7.34 11.94 -15.84
C PHE A 276 -7.08 12.15 -14.35
N GLY A 277 -7.35 13.38 -13.87
CA GLY A 277 -7.09 13.77 -12.47
C GLY A 277 -5.61 14.02 -12.14
N ARG A 278 -4.77 14.18 -13.15
CA ARG A 278 -3.34 14.51 -13.04
C ARG A 278 -3.07 15.97 -13.42
N THR A 279 -1.83 16.43 -13.24
CA THR A 279 -1.41 17.75 -13.74
C THR A 279 -1.45 17.77 -15.26
N GLU A 280 -1.51 18.95 -15.85
CA GLU A 280 -1.51 19.11 -17.31
C GLU A 280 -0.24 18.52 -17.95
N ALA A 281 0.91 18.74 -17.34
CA ALA A 281 2.19 18.17 -17.76
C ALA A 281 2.19 16.64 -17.78
N GLU A 282 1.68 16.03 -16.71
CA GLU A 282 1.55 14.56 -16.59
C GLU A 282 0.55 14.02 -17.63
N ALA A 283 -0.60 14.65 -17.77
CA ALA A 283 -1.62 14.23 -18.72
C ALA A 283 -1.12 14.30 -20.18
N LYS A 284 -0.38 15.36 -20.51
CA LYS A 284 0.28 15.49 -21.82
C LYS A 284 1.29 14.38 -22.05
N TYR A 285 2.17 14.11 -21.06
CA TYR A 285 3.12 13.02 -21.17
C TYR A 285 2.43 11.67 -21.41
N TYR A 286 1.32 11.38 -20.75
CA TYR A 286 0.60 10.10 -20.91
C TYR A 286 0.01 9.95 -22.32
N GLN A 287 -0.47 11.06 -22.91
CA GLN A 287 -0.90 11.07 -24.30
C GLN A 287 0.25 10.85 -25.26
N ASP A 288 1.39 11.52 -25.03
CA ASP A 288 2.58 11.40 -25.87
C ASP A 288 3.21 10.01 -25.75
N PHE A 289 3.17 9.39 -24.58
CA PHE A 289 3.54 7.98 -24.39
C PHE A 289 2.71 7.06 -25.28
N THR A 290 1.39 7.23 -25.29
CA THR A 290 0.48 6.42 -26.12
C THR A 290 0.72 6.62 -27.60
N LYS A 291 1.04 7.83 -28.05
CA LYS A 291 1.39 8.14 -29.45
C LYS A 291 2.74 7.57 -29.84
N LYS A 292 3.71 7.59 -28.94
CA LYS A 292 5.07 7.08 -29.14
C LYS A 292 5.08 5.56 -29.24
N TYR A 293 4.48 4.88 -28.26
CA TYR A 293 4.44 3.42 -28.19
C TYR A 293 3.11 2.86 -28.70
N LYS A 294 2.92 2.97 -30.02
CA LYS A 294 1.68 2.55 -30.69
C LYS A 294 1.40 1.06 -30.57
N GLY A 295 2.44 0.24 -30.58
CA GLY A 295 2.32 -1.21 -30.41
C GLY A 295 1.75 -1.58 -29.03
N ILE A 296 2.21 -0.91 -27.96
CA ILE A 296 1.67 -1.07 -26.61
C ILE A 296 0.19 -0.66 -26.56
N ALA A 297 -0.17 0.48 -27.18
CA ALA A 297 -1.55 0.95 -27.21
C ALA A 297 -2.49 -0.02 -27.95
N LEU A 298 -2.06 -0.56 -29.09
CA LEU A 298 -2.78 -1.57 -29.86
C LEU A 298 -2.91 -2.90 -29.09
N TRP A 299 -1.85 -3.30 -28.40
CA TRP A 299 -1.86 -4.51 -27.57
C TRP A 299 -2.86 -4.35 -26.41
N HIS A 300 -2.90 -3.20 -25.74
CA HIS A 300 -3.90 -2.89 -24.72
C HIS A 300 -5.34 -3.01 -25.24
N SER A 301 -5.58 -2.56 -26.47
CA SER A 301 -6.90 -2.68 -27.10
C SER A 301 -7.26 -4.14 -27.41
N ARG A 302 -6.28 -4.94 -27.85
CA ARG A 302 -6.46 -6.39 -28.05
C ARG A 302 -6.77 -7.12 -26.75
N LEU A 303 -6.03 -6.83 -25.66
CA LEU A 303 -6.30 -7.41 -24.34
C LEU A 303 -7.71 -7.08 -23.83
N ALA A 304 -8.13 -5.83 -24.00
CA ALA A 304 -9.47 -5.39 -23.59
C ALA A 304 -10.57 -6.13 -24.39
N LYS A 305 -10.36 -6.33 -25.69
CA LYS A 305 -11.27 -7.10 -26.54
C LYS A 305 -11.29 -8.57 -26.13
N GLU A 306 -10.15 -9.19 -25.95
CA GLU A 306 -10.02 -10.59 -25.52
C GLU A 306 -10.71 -10.83 -24.17
N ALA A 307 -10.49 -9.94 -23.19
CA ALA A 307 -11.15 -10.03 -21.90
C ALA A 307 -12.69 -9.97 -22.01
N LEU A 308 -13.22 -9.08 -22.85
CA LEU A 308 -14.67 -8.97 -23.08
C LEU A 308 -15.27 -10.21 -23.76
N GLU A 309 -14.54 -10.81 -24.71
CA GLU A 309 -15.00 -11.96 -25.49
C GLU A 309 -14.87 -13.28 -24.71
N LYS A 310 -13.68 -13.50 -24.13
CA LYS A 310 -13.34 -14.78 -23.49
C LYS A 310 -13.50 -14.80 -21.97
N ARG A 311 -13.80 -13.66 -21.35
CA ARG A 311 -13.81 -13.48 -19.89
C ARG A 311 -12.48 -13.82 -19.22
N SER A 312 -11.41 -13.86 -20.00
CA SER A 312 -10.06 -14.21 -19.55
C SER A 312 -9.00 -13.65 -20.48
N ILE A 313 -7.75 -13.61 -19.97
CA ILE A 313 -6.55 -13.29 -20.73
C ILE A 313 -5.54 -14.39 -20.46
N THR A 314 -4.84 -14.84 -21.49
CA THR A 314 -3.78 -15.85 -21.38
C THR A 314 -2.42 -15.25 -21.76
N THR A 315 -1.42 -15.45 -20.91
CA THR A 315 -0.03 -15.06 -21.18
C THR A 315 0.67 -16.08 -22.07
N PRO A 316 1.82 -15.76 -22.68
CA PRO A 316 2.60 -16.73 -23.47
C PRO A 316 3.03 -17.97 -22.67
N SER A 317 3.18 -17.85 -21.34
CA SER A 317 3.48 -18.99 -20.45
C SER A 317 2.29 -19.92 -20.20
N GLY A 318 1.10 -19.60 -20.73
CA GLY A 318 -0.14 -20.36 -20.51
C GLY A 318 -0.90 -19.98 -19.24
N ARG A 319 -0.41 -19.01 -18.45
CA ARG A 319 -1.12 -18.52 -17.27
C ARG A 319 -2.36 -17.74 -17.70
N GLN A 320 -3.50 -18.07 -17.09
CA GLN A 320 -4.79 -17.48 -17.40
C GLN A 320 -5.29 -16.58 -16.23
N PHE A 321 -5.76 -15.39 -16.57
CA PHE A 321 -6.43 -14.46 -15.65
C PHE A 321 -7.91 -14.38 -15.99
N SER A 322 -8.76 -14.72 -15.05
CA SER A 322 -10.22 -14.73 -15.20
C SER A 322 -10.82 -13.36 -14.83
N PHE A 323 -11.75 -12.89 -15.64
CA PHE A 323 -12.53 -11.65 -15.45
C PHE A 323 -14.01 -11.93 -15.73
N PRO A 324 -14.70 -12.73 -14.91
CA PRO A 324 -16.05 -13.20 -15.19
C PRO A 324 -17.09 -12.06 -15.28
N ASP A 325 -16.85 -10.99 -14.56
CA ASP A 325 -17.71 -9.79 -14.45
C ASP A 325 -17.22 -8.62 -15.31
N VAL A 326 -16.32 -8.86 -16.28
CA VAL A 326 -15.83 -7.79 -17.16
C VAL A 326 -16.97 -7.30 -18.08
N GLU A 327 -17.09 -5.97 -18.14
CA GLU A 327 -18.12 -5.29 -18.94
C GLU A 327 -17.61 -4.01 -19.60
N ARG A 328 -18.29 -3.58 -20.64
CA ARG A 328 -18.08 -2.25 -21.24
C ARG A 328 -18.94 -1.24 -20.50
N ARG A 329 -18.31 -0.24 -19.91
CA ARG A 329 -18.99 0.85 -19.19
C ARG A 329 -19.65 1.81 -20.16
N ARG A 330 -20.59 2.62 -19.67
CA ARG A 330 -21.25 3.70 -20.45
C ARG A 330 -20.26 4.71 -21.05
N SER A 331 -19.10 4.91 -20.41
CA SER A 331 -18.01 5.75 -20.90
C SER A 331 -17.23 5.14 -22.08
N GLY A 332 -17.56 3.92 -22.51
CA GLY A 332 -16.80 3.16 -23.51
C GLY A 332 -15.60 2.41 -22.95
N SER A 333 -15.16 2.70 -21.73
CA SER A 333 -14.06 2.00 -21.08
C SER A 333 -14.47 0.59 -20.64
N VAL A 334 -13.50 -0.31 -20.46
CA VAL A 334 -13.72 -1.66 -19.97
C VAL A 334 -13.50 -1.70 -18.45
N SER A 335 -14.34 -2.41 -17.72
CA SER A 335 -14.10 -2.67 -16.30
C SER A 335 -12.80 -3.47 -16.12
N HIS A 336 -12.21 -3.49 -14.90
CA HIS A 336 -10.91 -4.11 -14.65
C HIS A 336 -9.75 -3.62 -15.54
N PHE A 337 -9.92 -2.46 -16.15
CA PHE A 337 -9.01 -1.87 -17.11
C PHE A 337 -7.51 -1.95 -16.72
N THR A 338 -7.17 -1.62 -15.48
CA THR A 338 -5.79 -1.65 -14.99
C THR A 338 -5.28 -3.08 -14.84
N GLN A 339 -6.09 -3.99 -14.29
CA GLN A 339 -5.72 -5.39 -14.10
C GLN A 339 -5.50 -6.11 -15.44
N ILE A 340 -6.39 -5.89 -16.40
CA ILE A 340 -6.30 -6.45 -17.75
C ILE A 340 -4.95 -6.16 -18.41
N LYS A 341 -4.40 -4.97 -18.20
CA LYS A 341 -3.12 -4.54 -18.80
C LYS A 341 -1.91 -4.86 -17.92
N ASN A 342 -2.06 -4.77 -16.61
CA ASN A 342 -0.98 -4.95 -15.66
C ASN A 342 -0.65 -6.43 -15.42
N TYR A 343 -1.66 -7.30 -15.24
CA TYR A 343 -1.46 -8.69 -14.86
C TYR A 343 -0.57 -9.47 -15.83
N PRO A 344 -0.76 -9.39 -17.17
CA PRO A 344 0.11 -10.07 -18.11
C PRO A 344 1.57 -9.62 -18.01
N VAL A 345 1.81 -8.32 -17.87
CA VAL A 345 3.16 -7.76 -17.75
C VAL A 345 3.81 -8.22 -16.45
N GLN A 346 3.17 -8.00 -15.31
CA GLN A 346 3.72 -8.36 -14.01
C GLN A 346 3.95 -9.86 -13.88
N SER A 347 2.99 -10.67 -14.35
CA SER A 347 3.11 -12.11 -14.26
C SER A 347 4.26 -12.62 -15.11
N PHE A 348 4.29 -12.27 -16.38
CA PHE A 348 5.32 -12.77 -17.29
C PHE A 348 6.71 -12.28 -16.83
N ALA A 349 6.85 -11.03 -16.38
CA ALA A 349 8.09 -10.49 -15.86
C ALA A 349 8.58 -11.23 -14.60
N THR A 350 7.77 -11.29 -13.56
CA THR A 350 8.24 -11.64 -12.22
C THR A 350 7.77 -13.00 -11.71
N ALA A 351 6.76 -13.62 -12.33
CA ALA A 351 6.30 -14.94 -11.98
C ALA A 351 6.78 -16.04 -12.96
N ASP A 352 7.19 -15.67 -14.18
CA ASP A 352 7.66 -16.62 -15.18
C ASP A 352 9.16 -16.44 -15.46
N ILE A 353 9.61 -15.23 -15.87
CA ILE A 353 11.02 -14.98 -16.23
C ILE A 353 11.94 -15.07 -15.02
N VAL A 354 11.61 -14.38 -13.91
CA VAL A 354 12.50 -14.36 -12.73
C VAL A 354 12.72 -15.75 -12.14
N PRO A 355 11.70 -16.61 -11.91
CA PRO A 355 11.92 -17.97 -11.44
C PRO A 355 12.80 -18.82 -12.35
N LEU A 356 12.64 -18.71 -13.67
CA LEU A 356 13.51 -19.42 -14.63
C LEU A 356 14.97 -18.99 -14.49
N ILE A 357 15.22 -17.68 -14.33
CA ILE A 357 16.57 -17.16 -14.13
C ILE A 357 17.13 -17.64 -12.79
N LEU A 358 16.33 -17.67 -11.72
CA LEU A 358 16.77 -18.20 -10.41
C LEU A 358 17.24 -19.66 -10.53
N VAL A 359 16.49 -20.51 -11.24
CA VAL A 359 16.88 -21.92 -11.46
C VAL A 359 18.21 -22.01 -12.22
N HIS A 360 18.38 -21.25 -13.29
CA HIS A 360 19.63 -21.25 -14.05
C HIS A 360 20.81 -20.70 -13.26
N MET A 361 20.59 -19.65 -12.45
CA MET A 361 21.64 -19.09 -11.60
C MET A 361 22.05 -20.06 -10.51
N GLU A 362 21.10 -20.71 -9.85
CA GLU A 362 21.37 -21.72 -8.80
C GLU A 362 22.27 -22.85 -9.34
N GLN A 363 22.00 -23.32 -10.55
CA GLN A 363 22.84 -24.35 -11.18
C GLN A 363 24.29 -23.89 -11.40
N ARG A 364 24.50 -22.62 -11.76
CA ARG A 364 25.83 -22.05 -11.97
C ARG A 364 26.55 -21.73 -10.66
N LEU A 365 25.83 -21.23 -9.67
CA LEU A 365 26.37 -20.85 -8.36
C LEU A 365 26.84 -22.08 -7.55
N LYS A 366 26.31 -23.28 -7.80
CA LYS A 366 26.79 -24.52 -7.19
C LYS A 366 28.28 -24.80 -7.41
N LEU A 367 28.86 -24.26 -8.46
CA LEU A 367 30.28 -24.36 -8.77
C LEU A 367 31.15 -23.29 -8.09
N LEU A 368 30.50 -22.38 -7.39
CA LEU A 368 31.11 -21.25 -6.68
C LEU A 368 30.68 -21.33 -5.21
N ASN A 369 31.48 -20.75 -4.31
CA ASN A 369 31.09 -20.62 -2.90
C ASN A 369 30.06 -19.48 -2.77
N SER A 370 28.93 -19.63 -3.43
CA SER A 370 27.90 -18.59 -3.52
C SER A 370 26.50 -19.22 -3.59
N CYS A 371 25.51 -18.57 -3.01
CA CYS A 371 24.14 -19.07 -3.06
C CYS A 371 23.11 -17.92 -3.17
N ILE A 372 21.97 -18.22 -3.78
CA ILE A 372 20.82 -17.30 -3.77
C ILE A 372 20.21 -17.35 -2.37
N VAL A 373 20.08 -16.19 -1.72
CA VAL A 373 19.51 -16.10 -0.37
C VAL A 373 18.13 -15.46 -0.34
N ASN A 374 17.80 -14.64 -1.35
CA ASN A 374 16.47 -14.05 -1.47
C ASN A 374 16.21 -13.59 -2.92
N THR A 375 14.95 -13.32 -3.24
CA THR A 375 14.54 -12.54 -4.40
C THR A 375 13.49 -11.54 -3.96
N VAL A 376 13.57 -10.29 -4.42
CA VAL A 376 12.67 -9.21 -4.03
C VAL A 376 12.13 -8.56 -5.30
N HIS A 377 10.91 -8.91 -5.69
CA HIS A 377 10.25 -8.48 -6.94
C HIS A 377 11.08 -8.83 -8.18
N ASP A 378 11.85 -7.88 -8.67
CA ASP A 378 12.72 -7.95 -9.85
C ASP A 378 14.22 -7.89 -9.47
N SER A 379 14.57 -8.14 -8.21
CA SER A 379 15.95 -8.29 -7.78
C SER A 379 16.26 -9.68 -7.24
N ILE A 380 17.51 -10.08 -7.38
CA ILE A 380 18.06 -11.36 -6.87
C ILE A 380 19.14 -11.01 -5.86
N VAL A 381 19.07 -11.63 -4.68
CA VAL A 381 20.04 -11.42 -3.61
C VAL A 381 20.89 -12.67 -3.45
N ILE A 382 22.20 -12.50 -3.54
CA ILE A 382 23.19 -13.57 -3.55
C ILE A 382 24.17 -13.32 -2.41
N ASP A 383 24.51 -14.37 -1.69
CA ASP A 383 25.59 -14.39 -0.73
C ASP A 383 26.85 -14.94 -1.43
N VAL A 384 27.94 -14.16 -1.46
CA VAL A 384 29.19 -14.45 -2.19
C VAL A 384 30.41 -14.32 -1.31
#